data_4b16fa8aa2c5796fa68c857960c0b41e
#
_entry.id   4b16fa8aa2c5796fa68c857960c0b41e
#
_cell.length_a   1.000
_cell.length_b   1.000
_cell.length_c   1.000
_cell.angle_alpha   90.00
_cell.angle_beta   90.00
_cell.angle_gamma   90.00
#
_symmetry.space_group_name_H-M   'P 1'
#
loop_
_entity.id
_entity.type
_entity.pdbx_description
1 polymer ?
#
loop_
_entity_poly.entity_id
_entity_poly.type
_entity_poly.pdbx_seq_one_letter_code
_entity_poly.pdbx_strand_id
1 'polypeptide(L)'
;MYLCGEALVRAIEQADEEKIEEARKRCGENCGRSAQYLESLKDCFQKEKQEMIWGNRMIESRLAVAQQLNEISHIMQQVAEDLYDISAAEPVFQEELARSLRKRHVILKRAWVMDKVEGRRQIFLTMRARSGQCVAVSEISQILSGICECTMTSAQGSRCIVNRDFHTVHFVEDVSYQMLYGVAKLTREKEKVSGDNYICRQEDGGKFVMCLSDGMGSGMDACRESEIVVELLEQFMESGFSQEAAARMVNSALILNGREGMFSTVDILSLIHISEPTRLLS
;
A
#
# COMPACT_ATOMS: atom_id res chain seq x y z
N MET A 1 33.27 -35.62 -34.36
CA MET A 1 32.39 -35.66 -33.17
C MET A 1 32.20 -34.31 -32.51
N TYR A 2 33.25 -33.56 -32.21
CA TYR A 2 33.19 -32.25 -31.54
C TYR A 2 32.32 -31.21 -32.30
N LEU A 3 32.55 -31.05 -33.60
CA LEU A 3 31.82 -30.09 -34.45
C LEU A 3 30.32 -30.42 -34.59
N CYS A 4 29.92 -31.69 -34.54
CA CYS A 4 28.50 -32.08 -34.57
C CYS A 4 27.81 -31.77 -33.24
N GLY A 5 28.52 -31.89 -32.11
CA GLY A 5 27.99 -31.58 -30.81
C GLY A 5 27.73 -30.05 -30.64
N GLU A 6 28.65 -29.21 -31.09
CA GLU A 6 28.45 -27.74 -31.03
C GLU A 6 27.29 -27.26 -31.90
N ALA A 7 27.16 -27.82 -33.12
CA ALA A 7 26.04 -27.47 -34.00
C ALA A 7 24.68 -27.85 -33.38
N LEU A 8 24.64 -28.99 -32.68
CA LEU A 8 23.45 -29.45 -32.00
C LEU A 8 23.09 -28.59 -30.79
N VAL A 9 24.08 -28.20 -29.99
CA VAL A 9 23.87 -27.29 -28.85
C VAL A 9 23.32 -25.95 -29.32
N ARG A 10 23.92 -25.35 -30.34
CA ARG A 10 23.44 -24.07 -30.92
C ARG A 10 22.02 -24.16 -31.48
N ALA A 11 21.67 -25.29 -32.12
CA ALA A 11 20.33 -25.51 -32.64
C ALA A 11 19.28 -25.63 -31.51
N ILE A 12 19.64 -26.29 -30.41
CA ILE A 12 18.79 -26.43 -29.21
C ILE A 12 18.62 -25.08 -28.52
N GLU A 13 19.70 -24.28 -28.38
CA GLU A 13 19.64 -22.91 -27.82
C GLU A 13 18.72 -21.99 -28.60
N GLN A 14 18.70 -22.12 -29.94
CA GLN A 14 17.85 -21.34 -30.83
C GLN A 14 16.40 -21.85 -30.92
N ALA A 15 16.10 -23.01 -30.30
CA ALA A 15 14.80 -23.69 -30.38
C ALA A 15 14.32 -23.93 -31.84
N ASP A 16 15.24 -24.12 -32.76
CA ASP A 16 15.00 -24.29 -34.20
C ASP A 16 14.91 -25.79 -34.53
N GLU A 17 13.68 -26.28 -34.67
CA GLU A 17 13.42 -27.71 -34.90
C GLU A 17 14.03 -28.24 -36.22
N GLU A 18 14.09 -27.41 -37.28
CA GLU A 18 14.69 -27.82 -38.55
C GLU A 18 16.20 -27.99 -38.41
N LYS A 19 16.88 -27.09 -37.74
CA LYS A 19 18.32 -27.19 -37.49
C LYS A 19 18.67 -28.34 -36.53
N ILE A 20 17.79 -28.62 -35.56
CA ILE A 20 17.96 -29.78 -34.66
C ILE A 20 17.89 -31.07 -35.47
N GLU A 21 16.95 -31.21 -36.40
CA GLU A 21 16.80 -32.41 -37.20
C GLU A 21 17.94 -32.57 -38.24
N GLU A 22 18.42 -31.47 -38.82
CA GLU A 22 19.60 -31.46 -39.70
C GLU A 22 20.88 -31.88 -38.96
N ALA A 23 21.09 -31.30 -37.76
CA ALA A 23 22.22 -31.65 -36.90
C ALA A 23 22.14 -33.12 -36.43
N ARG A 24 20.94 -33.60 -36.16
CA ARG A 24 20.67 -35.03 -35.81
C ARG A 24 21.05 -35.99 -36.94
N LYS A 25 20.68 -35.67 -38.19
CA LYS A 25 21.04 -36.49 -39.37
C LYS A 25 22.56 -36.54 -39.53
N ARG A 26 23.23 -35.40 -39.45
CA ARG A 26 24.71 -35.33 -39.54
C ARG A 26 25.43 -36.09 -38.41
N CYS A 27 24.87 -36.07 -37.21
CA CYS A 27 25.39 -36.85 -36.09
C CYS A 27 25.12 -38.37 -36.26
N GLY A 28 23.96 -38.74 -36.84
CA GLY A 28 23.57 -40.13 -37.07
C GLY A 28 24.48 -40.88 -38.03
N GLU A 29 24.96 -40.17 -39.05
CA GLU A 29 25.90 -40.74 -40.04
C GLU A 29 27.25 -41.13 -39.42
N ASN A 30 27.64 -40.54 -38.32
CA ASN A 30 28.96 -40.72 -37.68
C ASN A 30 28.91 -41.40 -36.32
N CYS A 31 27.74 -41.67 -35.75
CA CYS A 31 27.64 -42.22 -34.40
C CYS A 31 26.37 -43.04 -34.21
N GLY A 32 26.52 -44.35 -33.96
CA GLY A 32 25.41 -45.29 -33.74
C GLY A 32 24.61 -45.01 -32.43
N ARG A 33 25.06 -44.08 -31.55
CA ARG A 33 24.36 -43.68 -30.34
C ARG A 33 23.90 -42.22 -30.38
N SER A 34 23.76 -41.65 -31.56
CA SER A 34 23.37 -40.24 -31.75
C SER A 34 22.02 -39.90 -31.11
N ALA A 35 21.05 -40.81 -31.12
CA ALA A 35 19.74 -40.62 -30.50
C ALA A 35 19.82 -40.47 -28.97
N GLN A 36 20.56 -41.38 -28.31
CA GLN A 36 20.77 -41.32 -26.85
C GLN A 36 21.54 -40.05 -26.44
N TYR A 37 22.54 -39.65 -27.25
CA TYR A 37 23.28 -38.45 -27.01
C TYR A 37 22.41 -37.16 -27.12
N LEU A 38 21.54 -37.11 -28.13
CA LEU A 38 20.59 -36.01 -28.31
C LEU A 38 19.62 -35.90 -27.14
N GLU A 39 19.08 -37.02 -26.68
CA GLU A 39 18.14 -37.05 -25.53
C GLU A 39 18.84 -36.57 -24.25
N SER A 40 20.03 -37.08 -23.96
CA SER A 40 20.83 -36.64 -22.81
C SER A 40 21.19 -35.17 -22.89
N LEU A 41 21.45 -34.61 -24.08
CA LEU A 41 21.74 -33.21 -24.29
C LEU A 41 20.51 -32.32 -24.05
N LYS A 42 19.34 -32.73 -24.54
CA LYS A 42 18.07 -32.05 -24.29
C LYS A 42 17.74 -32.03 -22.81
N ASP A 43 17.90 -33.16 -22.13
CA ASP A 43 17.64 -33.24 -20.69
C ASP A 43 18.59 -32.37 -19.88
N CYS A 44 19.89 -32.38 -20.24
CA CYS A 44 20.88 -31.51 -19.61
C CYS A 44 20.57 -30.05 -19.82
N PHE A 45 20.21 -29.65 -21.04
CA PHE A 45 19.85 -28.29 -21.37
C PHE A 45 18.58 -27.81 -20.66
N GLN A 46 17.56 -28.66 -20.58
CA GLN A 46 16.33 -28.36 -19.83
C GLN A 46 16.62 -28.20 -18.34
N LYS A 47 17.48 -29.05 -17.78
CA LYS A 47 17.87 -28.95 -16.37
C LYS A 47 18.61 -27.66 -16.08
N GLU A 48 19.62 -27.32 -16.89
CA GLU A 48 20.36 -26.05 -16.76
C GLU A 48 19.45 -24.83 -16.91
N LYS A 49 18.52 -24.86 -17.87
CA LYS A 49 17.54 -23.81 -18.06
C LYS A 49 16.63 -23.65 -16.82
N GLN A 50 16.17 -24.74 -16.24
CA GLN A 50 15.39 -24.73 -15.01
C GLN A 50 16.20 -24.19 -13.83
N GLU A 51 17.45 -24.63 -13.66
CA GLU A 51 18.33 -24.13 -12.60
C GLU A 51 18.59 -22.61 -12.73
N MET A 52 18.75 -22.12 -13.97
CA MET A 52 18.89 -20.69 -14.24
C MET A 52 17.62 -19.90 -13.88
N ILE A 53 16.44 -20.41 -14.28
CA ILE A 53 15.14 -19.79 -13.93
C ILE A 53 14.96 -19.75 -12.40
N TRP A 54 15.27 -20.85 -11.71
CA TRP A 54 15.20 -20.91 -10.26
C TRP A 54 16.18 -19.93 -9.59
N GLY A 55 17.40 -19.84 -10.12
CA GLY A 55 18.41 -18.90 -9.64
C GLY A 55 17.95 -17.44 -9.77
N ASN A 56 17.41 -17.07 -10.92
CA ASN A 56 16.88 -15.72 -11.16
C ASN A 56 15.69 -15.41 -10.23
N ARG A 57 14.73 -16.34 -10.09
CA ARG A 57 13.60 -16.18 -9.17
C ARG A 57 14.05 -16.00 -7.71
N MET A 58 15.10 -16.72 -7.29
CA MET A 58 15.65 -16.56 -5.94
C MET A 58 16.29 -15.18 -5.75
N ILE A 59 16.98 -14.65 -6.75
CA ILE A 59 17.57 -13.31 -6.72
C ILE A 59 16.44 -12.26 -6.65
N GLU A 60 15.43 -12.36 -7.51
CA GLU A 60 14.28 -11.46 -7.52
C GLU A 60 13.52 -11.47 -6.18
N SER A 61 13.30 -12.67 -5.62
CA SER A 61 12.67 -12.82 -4.30
C SER A 61 13.48 -12.15 -3.19
N ARG A 62 14.81 -12.31 -3.19
CA ARG A 62 15.69 -11.65 -2.21
C ARG A 62 15.65 -10.14 -2.34
N LEU A 63 15.66 -9.61 -3.57
CA LEU A 63 15.56 -8.18 -3.82
C LEU A 63 14.22 -7.62 -3.37
N ALA A 64 13.13 -8.33 -3.64
CA ALA A 64 11.78 -7.94 -3.18
C ALA A 64 11.70 -7.89 -1.64
N VAL A 65 12.21 -8.91 -0.95
CA VAL A 65 12.25 -8.93 0.53
C VAL A 65 13.12 -7.79 1.08
N ALA A 66 14.29 -7.55 0.48
CA ALA A 66 15.17 -6.45 0.88
C ALA A 66 14.48 -5.09 0.71
N GLN A 67 13.75 -4.90 -0.38
CA GLN A 67 12.97 -3.69 -0.63
C GLN A 67 11.85 -3.52 0.42
N GLN A 68 11.11 -4.59 0.74
CA GLN A 68 10.09 -4.57 1.77
C GLN A 68 10.65 -4.17 3.15
N LEU A 69 11.79 -4.75 3.53
CA LEU A 69 12.45 -4.41 4.79
C LEU A 69 12.91 -2.93 4.83
N ASN A 70 13.38 -2.41 3.69
CA ASN A 70 13.77 -1.01 3.59
C ASN A 70 12.57 -0.07 3.75
N GLU A 71 11.44 -0.37 3.11
CA GLU A 71 10.21 0.42 3.26
C GLU A 71 9.68 0.39 4.71
N ILE A 72 9.71 -0.78 5.36
CA ILE A 72 9.34 -0.89 6.78
C ILE A 72 10.28 -0.04 7.65
N SER A 73 11.57 -0.02 7.35
CA SER A 73 12.55 0.82 8.06
C SER A 73 12.23 2.30 7.91
N HIS A 74 11.87 2.76 6.72
CA HIS A 74 11.44 4.14 6.49
C HIS A 74 10.19 4.51 7.30
N ILE A 75 9.19 3.63 7.35
CA ILE A 75 7.99 3.85 8.16
C ILE A 75 8.34 3.95 9.64
N MET A 76 9.17 3.04 10.14
CA MET A 76 9.61 3.08 11.53
C MET A 76 10.34 4.40 11.85
N GLN A 77 11.15 4.91 10.91
CA GLN A 77 11.80 6.19 11.06
C GLN A 77 10.79 7.34 11.09
N GLN A 78 9.81 7.37 10.18
CA GLN A 78 8.74 8.37 10.17
C GLN A 78 7.93 8.35 11.47
N VAL A 79 7.55 7.17 11.97
CA VAL A 79 6.86 7.03 13.24
C VAL A 79 7.71 7.54 14.41
N ALA A 80 9.02 7.26 14.38
CA ALA A 80 9.92 7.78 15.40
C ALA A 80 10.02 9.31 15.35
N GLU A 81 10.13 9.91 14.17
CA GLU A 81 10.13 11.36 13.98
C GLU A 81 8.80 11.98 14.45
N ASP A 82 7.66 11.41 14.07
CA ASP A 82 6.34 11.84 14.53
C ASP A 82 6.20 11.79 16.07
N LEU A 83 6.84 10.80 16.72
CA LEU A 83 6.83 10.71 18.18
C LEU A 83 7.68 11.81 18.85
N TYR A 84 8.74 12.28 18.21
CA TYR A 84 9.53 13.41 18.70
C TYR A 84 8.79 14.75 18.57
N ASP A 85 7.88 14.89 17.61
CA ASP A 85 7.07 16.09 17.41
C ASP A 85 5.91 16.19 18.40
N ILE A 86 5.65 15.15 19.20
CA ILE A 86 4.63 15.18 20.25
C ILE A 86 5.18 15.95 21.46
N SER A 87 4.62 17.12 21.71
CA SER A 87 4.93 17.92 22.89
C SER A 87 3.76 17.92 23.88
N ALA A 88 4.09 18.12 25.17
CA ALA A 88 3.05 18.42 26.15
C ALA A 88 2.41 19.77 25.77
N ALA A 89 1.08 19.80 25.76
CA ALA A 89 0.35 21.03 25.47
C ALA A 89 0.77 22.15 26.44
N GLU A 90 0.82 23.38 25.95
CA GLU A 90 1.17 24.55 26.76
C GLU A 90 0.31 24.65 28.03
N PRO A 91 0.87 25.07 29.15
CA PRO A 91 0.13 25.14 30.42
C PRO A 91 -1.15 25.97 30.33
N VAL A 92 -1.13 27.08 29.60
CA VAL A 92 -2.29 27.95 29.40
C VAL A 92 -3.41 27.22 28.67
N PHE A 93 -3.08 26.52 27.58
CA PHE A 93 -4.02 25.69 26.82
C PHE A 93 -4.59 24.55 27.67
N GLN A 94 -3.75 23.86 28.45
CA GLN A 94 -4.21 22.79 29.34
C GLN A 94 -5.17 23.28 30.41
N GLU A 95 -4.91 24.45 31.02
CA GLU A 95 -5.79 25.03 32.03
C GLU A 95 -7.14 25.44 31.45
N GLU A 96 -7.15 26.09 30.31
CA GLU A 96 -8.37 26.49 29.61
C GLU A 96 -9.22 25.28 29.21
N LEU A 97 -8.58 24.28 28.61
CA LEU A 97 -9.22 23.03 28.23
C LEU A 97 -9.77 22.29 29.46
N ALA A 98 -8.97 22.15 30.52
CA ALA A 98 -9.40 21.50 31.75
C ALA A 98 -10.59 22.23 32.41
N ARG A 99 -10.61 23.58 32.36
CA ARG A 99 -11.73 24.40 32.87
C ARG A 99 -13.00 24.14 32.06
N SER A 100 -12.91 24.11 30.75
CA SER A 100 -14.04 23.87 29.84
C SER A 100 -14.57 22.45 29.97
N LEU A 101 -13.71 21.44 30.04
CA LEU A 101 -14.07 20.03 30.23
C LEU A 101 -14.70 19.75 31.59
N ARG A 102 -14.25 20.43 32.67
CA ARG A 102 -14.87 20.31 34.01
C ARG A 102 -16.34 20.72 34.03
N LYS A 103 -16.74 21.71 33.22
CA LYS A 103 -18.14 22.14 33.07
C LYS A 103 -19.02 21.01 32.48
N ARG A 104 -18.43 20.09 31.74
CA ARG A 104 -19.07 18.90 31.15
C ARG A 104 -18.80 17.62 31.92
N HIS A 105 -18.37 17.73 33.18
CA HIS A 105 -18.09 16.60 34.05
C HIS A 105 -16.96 15.65 33.54
N VAL A 106 -16.04 16.17 32.73
CA VAL A 106 -14.85 15.46 32.28
C VAL A 106 -13.62 15.94 33.05
N ILE A 107 -12.79 14.98 33.46
CA ILE A 107 -11.51 15.23 34.15
C ILE A 107 -10.40 14.95 33.17
N LEU A 108 -9.64 15.99 32.80
CA LEU A 108 -8.45 15.90 31.99
C LEU A 108 -7.27 15.50 32.87
N LYS A 109 -6.48 14.50 32.44
CA LYS A 109 -5.26 14.05 33.08
C LYS A 109 -4.02 14.58 32.36
N ARG A 110 -4.01 14.50 31.03
CA ARG A 110 -2.91 14.94 30.16
C ARG A 110 -3.46 15.40 28.82
N ALA A 111 -2.81 16.39 28.22
CA ALA A 111 -3.01 16.80 26.84
C ALA A 111 -1.66 16.86 26.14
N TRP A 112 -1.59 16.26 24.95
CA TRP A 112 -0.45 16.27 24.08
C TRP A 112 -0.85 16.89 22.76
N VAL A 113 -0.01 17.72 22.18
CA VAL A 113 -0.23 18.35 20.88
C VAL A 113 0.91 17.95 19.96
N MET A 114 0.54 17.61 18.74
CA MET A 114 1.44 17.36 17.63
C MET A 114 1.09 18.36 16.53
N ASP A 115 1.97 19.32 16.31
CA ASP A 115 1.86 20.30 15.22
C ASP A 115 2.84 19.87 14.12
N LYS A 116 2.35 19.29 13.02
CA LYS A 116 3.19 18.91 11.88
C LYS A 116 3.41 20.15 10.99
N VAL A 117 4.65 20.31 10.50
CA VAL A 117 5.06 21.43 9.63
C VAL A 117 4.25 21.47 8.33
N GLU A 118 3.87 20.32 7.79
CA GLU A 118 3.01 20.20 6.59
C GLU A 118 1.69 19.46 6.89
N GLY A 119 1.35 19.31 8.15
CA GLY A 119 0.22 18.53 8.59
C GLY A 119 -0.76 19.32 9.42
N ARG A 120 -1.85 18.66 9.77
CA ARG A 120 -2.88 19.19 10.60
C ARG A 120 -2.56 18.97 12.07
N ARG A 121 -3.06 19.87 12.89
CA ARG A 121 -2.94 19.75 14.34
C ARG A 121 -3.61 18.49 14.83
N GLN A 122 -2.89 17.72 15.63
CA GLN A 122 -3.38 16.51 16.28
C GLN A 122 -3.28 16.69 17.79
N ILE A 123 -4.33 16.28 18.51
CA ILE A 123 -4.42 16.46 19.97
C ILE A 123 -4.80 15.13 20.61
N PHE A 124 -4.00 14.70 21.56
CA PHE A 124 -4.25 13.49 22.33
C PHE A 124 -4.68 13.87 23.76
N LEU A 125 -5.90 13.54 24.14
CA LEU A 125 -6.43 13.84 25.47
C LEU A 125 -6.62 12.59 26.28
N THR A 126 -5.87 12.46 27.37
CA THR A 126 -6.11 11.42 28.39
C THR A 126 -7.11 11.96 29.40
N MET A 127 -8.31 11.41 29.40
CA MET A 127 -9.43 11.94 30.19
C MET A 127 -10.37 10.84 30.68
N ARG A 128 -11.24 11.20 31.62
CA ARG A 128 -12.33 10.34 32.11
C ARG A 128 -13.54 11.19 32.46
N ALA A 129 -14.72 10.61 32.46
CA ALA A 129 -15.92 11.22 33.01
C ALA A 129 -15.99 11.06 34.54
N ARG A 130 -16.67 11.97 35.21
CA ARG A 130 -16.99 11.80 36.64
C ARG A 130 -17.90 10.60 36.85
N SER A 131 -17.78 10.01 38.05
CA SER A 131 -18.58 8.81 38.41
C SER A 131 -20.08 9.01 38.13
N GLY A 132 -20.66 8.03 37.46
CA GLY A 132 -22.09 8.04 37.11
C GLY A 132 -22.47 8.80 35.83
N GLN A 133 -21.48 9.34 35.08
CA GLN A 133 -21.76 10.07 33.85
C GLN A 133 -20.98 9.49 32.67
N CYS A 134 -21.56 9.63 31.48
CA CYS A 134 -20.91 9.37 30.20
C CYS A 134 -21.06 10.62 29.35
N VAL A 135 -19.97 11.00 28.67
CA VAL A 135 -19.90 12.19 27.83
C VAL A 135 -19.54 11.77 26.41
N ALA A 136 -20.29 12.25 25.44
CA ALA A 136 -19.99 11.96 24.04
C ALA A 136 -18.68 12.65 23.61
N VAL A 137 -17.84 11.96 22.87
CA VAL A 137 -16.58 12.52 22.35
C VAL A 137 -16.84 13.68 21.41
N SER A 138 -18.00 13.70 20.71
CA SER A 138 -18.42 14.82 19.87
C SER A 138 -18.60 16.14 20.64
N GLU A 139 -19.04 16.10 21.90
CA GLU A 139 -19.11 17.30 22.74
C GLU A 139 -17.72 17.85 23.08
N ILE A 140 -16.76 16.95 23.25
CA ILE A 140 -15.36 17.32 23.50
C ILE A 140 -14.72 17.91 22.25
N SER A 141 -15.02 17.33 21.07
CA SER A 141 -14.60 17.89 19.78
C SER A 141 -15.08 19.33 19.60
N GLN A 142 -16.32 19.63 19.98
CA GLN A 142 -16.87 20.99 19.91
C GLN A 142 -16.14 21.97 20.85
N ILE A 143 -15.80 21.52 22.07
CA ILE A 143 -15.02 22.33 23.02
C ILE A 143 -13.63 22.61 22.46
N LEU A 144 -12.96 21.58 21.93
CA LEU A 144 -11.65 21.72 21.30
C LEU A 144 -11.69 22.66 20.11
N SER A 145 -12.70 22.54 19.26
CA SER A 145 -12.89 23.42 18.10
C SER A 145 -13.00 24.88 18.49
N GLY A 146 -13.69 25.16 19.60
CA GLY A 146 -13.80 26.52 20.12
C GLY A 146 -12.49 27.08 20.69
N ILE A 147 -11.63 26.25 21.28
CA ILE A 147 -10.36 26.66 21.87
C ILE A 147 -9.27 26.76 20.80
N CYS A 148 -9.26 25.83 19.84
CA CYS A 148 -8.26 25.77 18.76
C CYS A 148 -8.56 26.72 17.59
N GLU A 149 -9.75 27.33 17.55
CA GLU A 149 -10.25 28.17 16.44
C GLU A 149 -10.28 27.46 15.09
N CYS A 150 -10.31 26.10 15.11
CA CYS A 150 -10.42 25.25 13.95
C CYS A 150 -11.36 24.07 14.25
N THR A 151 -11.93 23.45 13.23
CA THR A 151 -12.80 22.29 13.43
C THR A 151 -11.99 21.09 13.85
N MET A 152 -12.30 20.52 15.01
CA MET A 152 -11.63 19.32 15.53
C MET A 152 -12.61 18.14 15.57
N THR A 153 -12.18 16.99 15.08
CA THR A 153 -12.97 15.74 15.12
C THR A 153 -12.16 14.62 15.78
N SER A 154 -12.83 13.59 16.25
CA SER A 154 -12.13 12.39 16.72
C SER A 154 -11.61 11.56 15.53
N ALA A 155 -10.38 11.10 15.60
CA ALA A 155 -9.78 10.22 14.61
C ALA A 155 -10.59 8.91 14.47
N GLN A 156 -10.53 8.31 13.29
CA GLN A 156 -11.19 7.02 13.01
C GLN A 156 -10.73 5.95 14.00
N GLY A 157 -11.65 5.07 14.40
CA GLY A 157 -11.37 4.05 15.42
C GLY A 157 -11.33 4.54 16.86
N SER A 158 -11.47 5.85 17.11
CA SER A 158 -11.59 6.39 18.46
C SER A 158 -12.92 6.00 19.13
N ARG A 159 -12.91 5.91 20.46
CA ARG A 159 -14.15 5.66 21.22
C ARG A 159 -15.12 6.81 21.07
N CYS A 160 -16.41 6.50 20.97
CA CYS A 160 -17.46 7.52 20.85
C CYS A 160 -17.86 8.14 22.20
N ILE A 161 -17.48 7.51 23.33
CA ILE A 161 -17.93 7.90 24.68
C ILE A 161 -16.77 7.88 25.66
N VAL A 162 -16.69 8.92 26.48
CA VAL A 162 -15.80 9.01 27.65
C VAL A 162 -16.54 8.49 28.85
N ASN A 163 -16.00 7.47 29.51
CA ASN A 163 -16.55 6.79 30.69
C ASN A 163 -15.71 7.07 31.97
N ARG A 164 -15.92 6.26 33.02
CA ARG A 164 -15.28 6.38 34.31
C ARG A 164 -13.76 6.14 34.30
N ASP A 165 -13.26 5.37 33.35
CA ASP A 165 -11.85 5.00 33.30
C ASP A 165 -11.05 5.99 32.44
N PHE A 166 -9.78 6.25 32.81
CA PHE A 166 -8.91 7.06 31.99
C PHE A 166 -8.57 6.34 30.70
N HIS A 167 -8.82 7.01 29.59
CA HIS A 167 -8.38 6.59 28.28
C HIS A 167 -7.95 7.80 27.45
N THR A 168 -7.15 7.54 26.45
CA THR A 168 -6.68 8.58 25.52
C THR A 168 -7.57 8.56 24.29
N VAL A 169 -8.07 9.73 23.91
CA VAL A 169 -8.80 9.96 22.66
C VAL A 169 -7.93 10.83 21.78
N HIS A 170 -7.82 10.46 20.52
CA HIS A 170 -7.10 11.19 19.49
C HIS A 170 -8.08 12.09 18.73
N PHE A 171 -7.75 13.38 18.64
CA PHE A 171 -8.49 14.37 17.88
C PHE A 171 -7.60 14.91 16.77
N VAL A 172 -8.19 15.13 15.62
CA VAL A 172 -7.52 15.66 14.41
C VAL A 172 -8.27 16.89 13.91
N GLU A 173 -7.54 17.83 13.38
CA GLU A 173 -8.14 18.98 12.70
C GLU A 173 -8.89 18.48 11.46
N ASP A 174 -10.18 18.82 11.38
CA ASP A 174 -11.07 18.39 10.31
C ASP A 174 -10.92 19.27 9.07
N VAL A 175 -11.32 18.71 7.94
CA VAL A 175 -11.34 19.42 6.67
C VAL A 175 -12.64 20.17 6.48
N SER A 176 -12.52 21.40 5.95
CA SER A 176 -13.67 22.22 5.56
C SER A 176 -14.40 21.69 4.31
N TYR A 177 -13.90 20.63 3.67
CA TYR A 177 -14.42 20.12 2.40
C TYR A 177 -14.71 18.64 2.49
N GLN A 178 -15.85 18.25 1.92
CA GLN A 178 -16.23 16.87 1.74
C GLN A 178 -16.17 16.51 0.25
N MET A 179 -15.47 15.45 -0.11
CA MET A 179 -15.40 14.97 -1.48
C MET A 179 -16.65 14.14 -1.80
N LEU A 180 -17.35 14.53 -2.85
CA LEU A 180 -18.40 13.71 -3.46
C LEU A 180 -17.84 13.11 -4.75
N TYR A 181 -17.95 11.81 -4.88
CA TYR A 181 -17.48 11.09 -6.06
C TYR A 181 -18.57 10.14 -6.57
N GLY A 182 -18.50 9.80 -7.84
CA GLY A 182 -19.36 8.82 -8.46
C GLY A 182 -18.55 7.84 -9.29
N VAL A 183 -18.97 6.59 -9.31
CA VAL A 183 -18.30 5.54 -10.07
C VAL A 183 -19.29 4.92 -11.05
N ALA A 184 -18.84 4.72 -12.29
CA ALA A 184 -19.54 3.96 -13.31
C ALA A 184 -18.60 2.90 -13.88
N LYS A 185 -19.07 1.65 -13.92
CA LYS A 185 -18.31 0.51 -14.46
C LYS A 185 -19.08 -0.09 -15.63
N LEU A 186 -18.43 -0.23 -16.77
CA LEU A 186 -19.01 -0.81 -17.99
C LEU A 186 -18.24 -2.08 -18.36
N THR A 187 -18.97 -3.07 -18.82
CA THR A 187 -18.41 -4.32 -19.36
C THR A 187 -18.47 -4.33 -20.88
N ARG A 188 -17.55 -5.03 -21.53
CA ARG A 188 -17.62 -5.26 -22.98
C ARG A 188 -18.82 -6.14 -23.31
N GLU A 189 -19.41 -5.97 -24.51
CA GLU A 189 -20.67 -6.62 -24.95
C GLU A 189 -20.69 -8.15 -24.79
N LYS A 190 -19.55 -8.82 -24.77
CA LYS A 190 -19.44 -10.29 -24.64
C LYS A 190 -18.99 -10.79 -23.27
N GLU A 191 -18.71 -9.89 -22.34
CA GLU A 191 -18.15 -10.23 -21.04
C GLU A 191 -19.14 -9.93 -19.91
N LYS A 192 -19.10 -10.76 -18.86
CA LYS A 192 -19.99 -10.59 -17.71
C LYS A 192 -19.38 -9.67 -16.65
N VAL A 193 -18.08 -9.47 -16.68
CA VAL A 193 -17.32 -8.72 -15.67
C VAL A 193 -16.26 -7.85 -16.36
N SER A 194 -16.07 -6.62 -15.87
CA SER A 194 -14.98 -5.74 -16.30
C SER A 194 -13.69 -6.11 -15.58
N GLY A 195 -12.57 -6.03 -16.27
CA GLY A 195 -11.21 -6.20 -15.72
C GLY A 195 -10.77 -5.08 -14.79
N ASP A 196 -11.48 -3.93 -14.78
CA ASP A 196 -11.11 -2.78 -13.96
C ASP A 196 -11.62 -2.91 -12.53
N ASN A 197 -10.83 -2.48 -11.55
CA ASN A 197 -11.26 -2.29 -10.18
C ASN A 197 -10.77 -0.94 -9.64
N TYR A 198 -11.40 -0.46 -8.59
CA TYR A 198 -11.11 0.85 -8.02
C TYR A 198 -11.29 0.86 -6.52
N ILE A 199 -10.64 1.82 -5.88
CA ILE A 199 -10.87 2.20 -4.50
C ILE A 199 -10.98 3.72 -4.41
N CYS A 200 -11.89 4.19 -3.57
CA CYS A 200 -12.06 5.60 -3.23
C CYS A 200 -12.15 5.70 -1.72
N ARG A 201 -11.21 6.41 -1.10
CA ARG A 201 -11.10 6.48 0.35
C ARG A 201 -10.73 7.88 0.81
N GLN A 202 -11.34 8.29 1.90
CA GLN A 202 -10.93 9.46 2.65
C GLN A 202 -10.07 9.00 3.83
N GLU A 203 -8.84 9.51 3.91
CA GLU A 203 -7.90 9.26 5.01
C GLU A 203 -8.10 10.28 6.14
N ASP A 204 -7.62 9.93 7.32
CA ASP A 204 -7.53 10.86 8.44
C ASP A 204 -6.70 12.08 8.02
N GLY A 205 -7.16 13.28 8.43
CA GLY A 205 -6.54 14.52 7.96
C GLY A 205 -7.10 15.04 6.62
N GLY A 206 -8.18 14.43 6.06
CA GLY A 206 -8.92 14.91 4.90
C GLY A 206 -8.26 14.72 3.55
N LYS A 207 -7.23 13.91 3.48
CA LYS A 207 -6.67 13.44 2.23
C LYS A 207 -7.65 12.45 1.59
N PHE A 208 -7.97 12.65 0.33
CA PHE A 208 -8.79 11.73 -0.45
C PHE A 208 -7.89 10.98 -1.44
N VAL A 209 -7.98 9.66 -1.42
CA VAL A 209 -7.21 8.78 -2.31
C VAL A 209 -8.17 8.03 -3.20
N MET A 210 -7.88 8.05 -4.49
CA MET A 210 -8.57 7.26 -5.51
C MET A 210 -7.53 6.42 -6.25
N CYS A 211 -7.76 5.12 -6.33
CA CYS A 211 -6.94 4.23 -7.14
C CYS A 211 -7.82 3.54 -8.17
N LEU A 212 -7.31 3.43 -9.38
CA LEU A 212 -7.89 2.66 -10.47
C LEU A 212 -6.87 1.61 -10.90
N SER A 213 -7.31 0.37 -11.06
CA SER A 213 -6.48 -0.71 -11.57
C SER A 213 -7.17 -1.38 -12.74
N ASP A 214 -6.46 -1.52 -13.85
CA ASP A 214 -6.90 -2.23 -15.04
C ASP A 214 -6.10 -3.53 -15.18
N GLY A 215 -6.78 -4.68 -15.05
CA GLY A 215 -6.18 -6.01 -15.19
C GLY A 215 -5.93 -6.37 -16.65
N MET A 216 -4.75 -6.90 -16.95
CA MET A 216 -4.38 -7.28 -18.30
C MET A 216 -5.27 -8.42 -18.83
N GLY A 217 -5.82 -8.25 -20.02
CA GLY A 217 -6.69 -9.22 -20.66
C GLY A 217 -8.16 -8.87 -20.55
N SER A 218 -9.01 -9.86 -20.28
CA SER A 218 -10.45 -9.66 -20.18
C SER A 218 -11.13 -10.72 -19.31
N GLY A 219 -12.33 -10.40 -18.82
CA GLY A 219 -13.16 -11.33 -18.05
C GLY A 219 -12.73 -11.51 -16.60
N MET A 220 -12.98 -12.71 -16.06
CA MET A 220 -12.80 -13.00 -14.64
C MET A 220 -11.34 -12.96 -14.17
N ASP A 221 -10.39 -13.36 -15.01
CA ASP A 221 -8.98 -13.39 -14.64
C ASP A 221 -8.43 -11.96 -14.50
N ALA A 222 -8.68 -11.10 -15.47
CA ALA A 222 -8.31 -9.68 -15.40
C ALA A 222 -8.97 -8.97 -14.19
N CYS A 223 -10.25 -9.25 -13.93
CA CYS A 223 -10.95 -8.71 -12.77
C CYS A 223 -10.31 -9.13 -11.46
N ARG A 224 -9.94 -10.40 -11.33
CA ARG A 224 -9.30 -10.92 -10.12
C ARG A 224 -7.91 -10.35 -9.88
N GLU A 225 -7.16 -10.08 -10.95
CA GLU A 225 -5.83 -9.46 -10.85
C GLU A 225 -5.93 -8.03 -10.35
N SER A 226 -6.76 -7.22 -10.99
CA SER A 226 -6.97 -5.84 -10.58
C SER A 226 -7.57 -5.72 -9.17
N GLU A 227 -8.44 -6.67 -8.75
CA GLU A 227 -8.99 -6.75 -7.40
C GLU A 227 -7.89 -6.98 -6.36
N ILE A 228 -7.01 -7.97 -6.58
CA ILE A 228 -5.88 -8.24 -5.68
C ILE A 228 -4.97 -7.02 -5.55
N VAL A 229 -4.68 -6.34 -6.66
CA VAL A 229 -3.85 -5.13 -6.66
C VAL A 229 -4.48 -4.03 -5.82
N VAL A 230 -5.76 -3.77 -6.01
CA VAL A 230 -6.50 -2.73 -5.27
C VAL A 230 -6.59 -3.06 -3.78
N GLU A 231 -6.90 -4.31 -3.43
CA GLU A 231 -6.95 -4.76 -2.03
C GLU A 231 -5.60 -4.64 -1.32
N LEU A 232 -4.50 -5.05 -1.98
CA LEU A 232 -3.17 -4.92 -1.42
C LEU A 232 -2.76 -3.45 -1.24
N LEU A 233 -3.07 -2.59 -2.21
CA LEU A 233 -2.83 -1.15 -2.10
C LEU A 233 -3.58 -0.56 -0.90
N GLU A 234 -4.85 -0.93 -0.73
CA GLU A 234 -5.65 -0.49 0.41
C GLU A 234 -5.02 -0.90 1.73
N GLN A 235 -4.67 -2.18 1.88
CA GLN A 235 -4.06 -2.72 3.09
C GLN A 235 -2.72 -2.05 3.43
N PHE A 236 -1.87 -1.80 2.44
CA PHE A 236 -0.60 -1.11 2.67
C PHE A 236 -0.83 0.36 3.07
N MET A 237 -1.71 1.08 2.40
CA MET A 237 -2.03 2.47 2.77
C MET A 237 -2.68 2.54 4.17
N GLU A 238 -3.55 1.60 4.53
CA GLU A 238 -4.10 1.49 5.89
C GLU A 238 -3.03 1.24 6.96
N SER A 239 -1.99 0.51 6.59
CA SER A 239 -0.85 0.24 7.47
C SER A 239 0.12 1.42 7.61
N GLY A 240 -0.17 2.56 6.95
CA GLY A 240 0.61 3.78 7.04
C GLY A 240 1.68 3.94 5.98
N PHE A 241 1.74 3.06 4.96
CA PHE A 241 2.66 3.23 3.84
C PHE A 241 2.27 4.42 2.97
N SER A 242 3.26 5.18 2.48
CA SER A 242 3.02 6.17 1.44
C SER A 242 2.51 5.48 0.16
N GLN A 243 1.86 6.23 -0.71
CA GLN A 243 1.31 5.69 -1.96
C GLN A 243 2.38 5.05 -2.84
N GLU A 244 3.55 5.69 -2.93
CA GLU A 244 4.68 5.16 -3.68
C GLU A 244 5.25 3.88 -3.03
N ALA A 245 5.34 3.84 -1.70
CA ALA A 245 5.76 2.66 -0.97
C ALA A 245 4.75 1.52 -1.16
N ALA A 246 3.45 1.80 -1.04
CA ALA A 246 2.39 0.83 -1.27
C ALA A 246 2.45 0.24 -2.68
N ALA A 247 2.61 1.08 -3.72
CA ALA A 247 2.75 0.63 -5.10
C ALA A 247 3.98 -0.29 -5.29
N ARG A 248 5.14 0.08 -4.71
CA ARG A 248 6.34 -0.77 -4.74
C ARG A 248 6.14 -2.10 -4.02
N MET A 249 5.46 -2.08 -2.86
CA MET A 249 5.16 -3.29 -2.09
C MET A 249 4.22 -4.24 -2.84
N VAL A 250 3.17 -3.70 -3.48
CA VAL A 250 2.26 -4.48 -4.33
C VAL A 250 3.03 -5.13 -5.48
N ASN A 251 3.86 -4.35 -6.20
CA ASN A 251 4.68 -4.90 -7.29
C ASN A 251 5.59 -6.04 -6.80
N SER A 252 6.24 -5.86 -5.65
CA SER A 252 7.09 -6.91 -5.05
C SER A 252 6.28 -8.15 -4.66
N ALA A 253 5.08 -7.99 -4.11
CA ALA A 253 4.21 -9.08 -3.72
C ALA A 253 3.71 -9.89 -4.94
N LEU A 254 3.40 -9.20 -6.05
CA LEU A 254 2.98 -9.84 -7.30
C LEU A 254 4.10 -10.67 -7.92
N ILE A 255 5.34 -10.15 -7.93
CA ILE A 255 6.54 -10.89 -8.40
C ILE A 255 6.75 -12.16 -7.58
N LEU A 256 6.62 -12.08 -6.26
CA LEU A 256 6.80 -13.23 -5.36
C LEU A 256 5.76 -14.32 -5.56
N ASN A 257 4.53 -13.98 -5.94
CA ASN A 257 3.45 -14.93 -6.20
C ASN A 257 3.64 -15.75 -7.49
N GLY A 258 4.66 -15.46 -8.29
CA GLY A 258 5.15 -16.31 -9.38
C GLY A 258 4.18 -16.56 -10.53
N ARG A 259 3.16 -15.74 -10.70
CA ARG A 259 2.23 -15.82 -11.82
C ARG A 259 2.83 -15.10 -13.01
N GLU A 260 3.51 -15.87 -13.87
CA GLU A 260 4.07 -15.34 -15.11
C GLU A 260 2.95 -14.79 -16.01
N GLY A 261 3.10 -13.54 -16.45
CA GLY A 261 2.22 -12.93 -17.44
C GLY A 261 0.99 -12.18 -16.89
N MET A 262 0.88 -12.03 -15.58
CA MET A 262 -0.18 -11.24 -14.96
C MET A 262 0.34 -9.83 -14.66
N PHE A 263 -0.19 -8.86 -15.37
CA PHE A 263 0.14 -7.44 -15.18
C PHE A 263 -1.15 -6.65 -15.01
N SER A 264 -1.11 -5.67 -14.13
CA SER A 264 -2.18 -4.71 -13.97
C SER A 264 -1.57 -3.32 -13.95
N THR A 265 -2.22 -2.37 -14.60
CA THR A 265 -1.86 -0.97 -14.46
C THR A 265 -2.54 -0.40 -13.23
N VAL A 266 -1.90 0.59 -12.61
CA VAL A 266 -2.45 1.29 -11.43
C VAL A 266 -2.27 2.78 -11.62
N ASP A 267 -3.38 3.50 -11.53
CA ASP A 267 -3.40 4.95 -11.44
C ASP A 267 -3.81 5.35 -10.00
N ILE A 268 -2.99 6.15 -9.33
CA ILE A 268 -3.24 6.63 -7.98
C ILE A 268 -3.38 8.15 -8.02
N LEU A 269 -4.55 8.65 -7.64
CA LEU A 269 -4.81 10.07 -7.49
C LEU A 269 -4.96 10.40 -6.00
N SER A 270 -4.16 11.33 -5.52
CA SER A 270 -4.26 11.88 -4.18
C SER A 270 -4.68 13.34 -4.23
N LEU A 271 -5.77 13.65 -3.55
CA LEU A 271 -6.23 15.02 -3.36
C LEU A 271 -5.96 15.42 -1.92
N ILE A 272 -5.02 16.36 -1.75
CA ILE A 272 -4.66 16.94 -0.46
C ILE A 272 -5.15 18.38 -0.49
N HIS A 273 -5.97 18.77 0.50
CA HIS A 273 -6.35 20.15 0.64
C HIS A 273 -5.22 20.91 1.35
N ILE A 274 -4.48 21.72 0.59
CA ILE A 274 -3.55 22.69 1.13
C ILE A 274 -4.36 23.95 1.37
N SER A 275 -4.68 24.27 2.62
CA SER A 275 -5.16 25.58 3.00
C SER A 275 -3.96 26.52 3.07
N GLU A 276 -3.59 27.16 1.96
CA GLU A 276 -2.78 28.35 2.04
C GLU A 276 -3.63 29.46 2.67
N PRO A 277 -3.22 30.07 3.79
CA PRO A 277 -3.79 31.32 4.22
C PRO A 277 -3.34 32.37 3.20
N THR A 278 -4.16 32.65 2.21
CA THR A 278 -4.00 33.83 1.37
C THR A 278 -4.17 35.07 2.26
N ARG A 279 -3.09 35.52 2.89
CA ARG A 279 -2.99 36.88 3.35
C ARG A 279 -2.95 37.76 2.09
N LEU A 280 -4.10 38.23 1.67
CA LEU A 280 -4.20 39.39 0.83
C LEU A 280 -3.61 40.54 1.63
N LEU A 281 -2.36 40.89 1.35
CA LEU A 281 -1.79 42.16 1.72
C LEU A 281 -2.54 43.21 0.90
N SER A 282 -3.47 43.92 1.53
CA SER A 282 -4.03 45.17 1.05
C SER A 282 -3.03 46.28 1.26
#